data_ed3a4ab916bc6b8d4ecf14fe435f2ade
#
_entry.id   ed3a4ab916bc6b8d4ecf14fe435f2ade
#
_cell.length_a   1.000
_cell.length_b   1.000
_cell.length_c   1.000
_cell.angle_alpha   90.00
_cell.angle_beta   90.00
_cell.angle_gamma   90.00
#
_symmetry.space_group_name_H-M   'P 1'
#
loop_
_entity.id
_entity.type
_entity.pdbx_description
1 polymer ?
#
loop_
_entity_poly.entity_id
_entity_poly.type
_entity_poly.pdbx_seq_one_letter_code
_entity_poly.pdbx_strand_id
1 'polypeptide(L)'
;MDLYNYSNQNGTGDVLGGMDSAEILKAMEAGLKTGMQYNNEINNGGGLKVESLDSVLKILGNRMNQLVYYMEMPKHKIDNTVHQYNQLYKYGEEVGIFNAEGETPQETDSQYRRKSIVTKFMGVSGQVTHPGMLAKLAGNMDMYQKEVENKTILLSTIIDTRLVDADSSCVEEQFDGVFRQHMLGINEMDGGTAEGKTSEQLLDGYFNSPAVIDAQGSVLNDNLIQDAANVVVNVYNGYIDRIISNPIVFNNYVKMFHESKRVIVGLAASVTGATMGQSVNDVTTQFGKINIKNDRFFDERKPITAGKGASSAKAPVTPVVGTAIKVNAADTKTNFGNHAGSYGYLVTAKNRYGESAPLNITSAGAKAVAASESVEFGFTAGVGGAFPATCFVVYRTKKNAVLNANTEYFPIFEVPASQMATGYDGAAANCVRDRNRIIAGTRSALVYYNDSQINEYLQFTDTMKMDFAVTSPSKRFAILNYGTPVLYQPAKIVRIVNIGEEGL
;
A
#
# COMPACT_ATOMS: atom_id res chain seq x y z
N MET A 1 -11.95 40.53 -0.03
CA MET A 1 -10.99 39.43 0.14
C MET A 1 -9.62 40.09 0.11
N ASP A 2 -9.07 40.32 1.28
CA ASP A 2 -7.83 41.09 1.41
C ASP A 2 -6.63 40.27 0.98
N LEU A 3 -6.17 40.50 -0.23
CA LEU A 3 -4.89 39.98 -0.76
C LEU A 3 -3.66 40.48 0.04
N TYR A 4 -3.87 41.41 0.96
CA TYR A 4 -2.83 42.03 1.78
C TYR A 4 -2.32 41.18 2.95
N ASN A 5 -3.04 40.15 3.34
CA ASN A 5 -2.64 39.31 4.50
C ASN A 5 -1.85 38.06 4.18
N TYR A 6 -1.54 37.79 2.92
CA TYR A 6 -0.84 36.56 2.56
C TYR A 6 0.70 36.66 2.55
N SER A 7 1.22 37.90 2.59
CA SER A 7 2.68 38.12 2.43
C SER A 7 3.47 38.24 3.72
N ASN A 8 2.86 38.16 4.90
CA ASN A 8 3.54 38.59 6.12
C ASN A 8 3.68 37.57 7.24
N GLN A 9 3.46 36.30 6.99
CA GLN A 9 3.59 35.30 8.07
C GLN A 9 4.93 34.56 8.15
N ASN A 10 5.80 34.67 7.17
CA ASN A 10 7.15 34.09 7.31
C ASN A 10 8.15 34.92 6.50
N GLY A 11 8.76 35.88 7.13
CA GLY A 11 9.75 36.84 6.64
C GLY A 11 10.94 36.33 5.84
N THR A 12 10.78 35.37 4.96
CA THR A 12 11.81 34.93 4.03
C THR A 12 11.16 34.35 2.78
N GLY A 13 11.28 35.03 1.67
CA GLY A 13 11.33 34.31 0.41
C GLY A 13 10.13 34.38 -0.46
N ASP A 14 10.39 34.96 -1.47
CA ASP A 14 10.09 34.74 -2.87
C ASP A 14 9.08 33.61 -3.15
N VAL A 15 7.80 33.95 -3.15
CA VAL A 15 6.70 33.04 -3.49
C VAL A 15 6.52 32.93 -5.02
N LEU A 16 7.16 33.77 -5.80
CA LEU A 16 6.99 33.84 -7.27
C LEU A 16 8.31 34.00 -8.03
N GLY A 17 9.32 33.22 -7.67
CA GLY A 17 10.49 33.03 -8.54
C GLY A 17 11.29 34.30 -8.85
N GLY A 18 11.65 35.13 -7.86
CA GLY A 18 12.53 36.25 -8.02
C GLY A 18 11.90 37.62 -7.97
N MET A 19 10.62 37.77 -7.69
CA MET A 19 9.98 39.05 -7.48
C MET A 19 9.68 39.28 -6.01
N ASP A 20 10.19 40.37 -5.44
CA ASP A 20 9.83 40.82 -4.10
C ASP A 20 8.34 41.20 -4.04
N SER A 21 7.70 40.91 -2.92
CA SER A 21 6.29 41.27 -2.67
C SER A 21 6.00 42.75 -2.92
N ALA A 22 7.00 43.61 -2.67
CA ALA A 22 6.93 45.04 -2.96
C ALA A 22 6.95 45.34 -4.47
N GLU A 23 7.63 44.54 -5.27
CA GLU A 23 7.65 44.69 -6.74
C GLU A 23 6.33 44.19 -7.35
N ILE A 24 5.75 43.12 -6.82
CA ILE A 24 4.43 42.64 -7.22
C ILE A 24 3.35 43.66 -6.90
N LEU A 25 3.38 44.26 -5.70
CA LEU A 25 2.48 45.33 -5.32
C LEU A 25 2.65 46.57 -6.19
N LYS A 26 3.90 46.98 -6.52
CA LYS A 26 4.16 48.11 -7.44
C LYS A 26 3.67 47.80 -8.86
N ALA A 27 3.82 46.55 -9.33
CA ALA A 27 3.32 46.13 -10.63
C ALA A 27 1.79 46.11 -10.67
N MET A 28 1.15 45.64 -9.60
CA MET A 28 -0.32 45.67 -9.46
C MET A 28 -0.87 47.10 -9.32
N GLU A 29 -0.20 47.97 -8.54
CA GLU A 29 -0.56 49.39 -8.43
C GLU A 29 -0.35 50.14 -9.75
N ALA A 30 0.73 49.85 -10.47
CA ALA A 30 0.94 50.37 -11.81
C ALA A 30 -0.14 49.92 -12.78
N GLY A 31 -0.54 48.64 -12.72
CA GLY A 31 -1.67 48.09 -13.51
C GLY A 31 -3.02 48.73 -13.15
N LEU A 32 -3.28 49.00 -11.88
CA LEU A 32 -4.47 49.66 -11.40
C LEU A 32 -4.50 51.18 -11.70
N LYS A 33 -3.37 51.85 -11.56
CA LYS A 33 -3.26 53.30 -11.81
C LYS A 33 -3.23 53.68 -13.29
N THR A 34 -2.82 52.72 -14.16
CA THR A 34 -2.79 52.91 -15.61
C THR A 34 -4.00 52.28 -16.32
N GLY A 35 -5.10 52.04 -15.59
CA GLY A 35 -6.39 51.79 -16.21
C GLY A 35 -6.78 52.87 -17.18
N MET A 36 -7.72 52.62 -18.08
CA MET A 36 -8.31 53.58 -18.99
C MET A 36 -8.91 54.75 -18.19
N GLN A 37 -8.11 55.46 -17.45
CA GLN A 37 -8.54 56.70 -16.84
C GLN A 37 -8.22 57.85 -17.79
N TYR A 38 -9.03 58.84 -17.71
CA TYR A 38 -9.22 60.03 -18.47
C TYR A 38 -7.97 60.83 -18.87
N ASN A 39 -6.83 60.54 -18.32
CA ASN A 39 -5.58 61.23 -18.58
C ASN A 39 -4.51 60.31 -19.17
N ASN A 40 -4.50 60.19 -20.45
CA ASN A 40 -3.30 60.06 -21.27
C ASN A 40 -2.46 58.76 -21.24
N GLU A 41 -2.88 57.66 -20.65
CA GLU A 41 -1.97 56.53 -20.60
C GLU A 41 -2.50 55.29 -21.31
N ILE A 42 -3.07 55.46 -22.49
CA ILE A 42 -3.40 54.40 -23.44
C ILE A 42 -2.18 53.53 -23.76
N ASN A 43 -0.97 54.12 -23.69
CA ASN A 43 0.29 53.41 -23.99
C ASN A 43 0.69 52.36 -22.97
N ASN A 44 0.18 52.42 -21.74
CA ASN A 44 0.51 51.44 -20.70
C ASN A 44 -0.51 50.30 -20.57
N GLY A 45 -1.59 50.37 -21.34
CA GLY A 45 -2.57 49.26 -21.49
C GLY A 45 -3.34 48.84 -20.23
N GLY A 46 -3.26 49.58 -19.12
CA GLY A 46 -3.98 49.39 -17.87
C GLY A 46 -4.94 48.20 -17.80
N GLY A 47 -6.25 48.50 -17.82
CA GLY A 47 -7.29 47.45 -17.80
C GLY A 47 -7.35 46.53 -19.02
N LEU A 48 -6.59 46.84 -20.09
CA LEU A 48 -6.46 45.99 -21.27
C LEU A 48 -5.26 45.02 -21.19
N LYS A 49 -4.41 45.16 -20.19
CA LYS A 49 -3.32 44.19 -19.98
C LYS A 49 -3.91 42.90 -19.47
N VAL A 50 -3.80 41.87 -20.25
CA VAL A 50 -4.15 40.49 -19.83
C VAL A 50 -2.93 39.96 -19.07
N GLU A 51 -3.15 39.51 -17.85
CA GLU A 51 -2.10 38.80 -17.10
C GLU A 51 -1.57 37.63 -17.89
N SER A 52 -0.25 37.45 -17.88
CA SER A 52 0.38 36.32 -18.54
C SER A 52 0.03 35.02 -17.83
N LEU A 53 -0.86 34.26 -18.42
CA LEU A 53 -1.20 32.90 -17.97
C LEU A 53 -0.44 31.91 -18.84
N ASP A 54 0.28 30.98 -18.23
CA ASP A 54 0.97 29.91 -18.94
C ASP A 54 -0.07 29.09 -19.72
N SER A 55 0.14 28.92 -21.01
CA SER A 55 -0.75 28.15 -21.88
C SER A 55 -0.68 26.64 -21.61
N VAL A 56 0.31 26.17 -20.85
CA VAL A 56 0.53 24.77 -20.55
C VAL A 56 0.18 24.47 -19.09
N LEU A 57 -0.70 23.51 -18.87
CA LEU A 57 -1.02 23.02 -17.54
C LEU A 57 0.18 22.26 -16.96
N LYS A 58 0.75 22.77 -15.87
CA LYS A 58 1.84 22.11 -15.15
C LYS A 58 1.27 21.18 -14.08
N ILE A 59 1.56 19.87 -14.18
CA ILE A 59 1.12 18.86 -13.24
C ILE A 59 2.20 18.69 -12.17
N LEU A 60 1.89 19.03 -10.91
CA LEU A 60 2.81 18.94 -9.78
C LEU A 60 3.20 17.51 -9.41
N GLY A 61 2.40 16.51 -9.75
CA GLY A 61 2.69 15.10 -9.46
C GLY A 61 2.01 14.18 -10.45
N ASN A 62 2.77 13.63 -11.39
CA ASN A 62 2.27 12.59 -12.28
C ASN A 62 2.40 11.23 -11.60
N ARG A 63 1.28 10.55 -11.35
CA ARG A 63 1.22 9.24 -10.69
C ARG A 63 1.30 8.07 -11.67
N MET A 64 1.01 8.30 -12.95
CA MET A 64 0.83 7.24 -13.94
C MET A 64 2.12 6.43 -14.20
N ASN A 65 3.28 7.09 -14.22
CA ASN A 65 4.57 6.43 -14.45
C ASN A 65 5.08 5.61 -13.26
N GLN A 66 4.37 5.60 -12.15
CA GLN A 66 4.76 4.94 -10.89
C GLN A 66 3.85 3.77 -10.54
N LEU A 67 2.86 3.47 -11.39
CA LEU A 67 1.95 2.34 -11.29
C LEU A 67 2.57 1.16 -12.05
N VAL A 68 3.29 0.29 -11.35
CA VAL A 68 4.02 -0.81 -12.01
C VAL A 68 3.31 -2.12 -11.79
N TYR A 69 2.88 -2.42 -10.57
CA TYR A 69 2.34 -3.73 -10.24
C TYR A 69 1.04 -4.04 -10.98
N TYR A 70 0.08 -3.13 -10.95
CA TYR A 70 -1.20 -3.28 -11.68
C TYR A 70 -1.02 -3.32 -13.19
N MET A 71 -0.07 -2.54 -13.74
CA MET A 71 0.14 -2.47 -15.18
C MET A 71 0.82 -3.71 -15.75
N GLU A 72 1.76 -4.30 -14.99
CA GLU A 72 2.51 -5.48 -15.43
C GLU A 72 1.82 -6.82 -15.11
N MET A 73 0.82 -6.82 -14.22
CA MET A 73 0.07 -8.03 -13.89
C MET A 73 -0.69 -8.54 -15.12
N PRO A 74 -0.59 -9.83 -15.48
CA PRO A 74 -1.40 -10.42 -16.55
C PRO A 74 -2.89 -10.18 -16.30
N LYS A 75 -3.64 -9.85 -17.35
CA LYS A 75 -5.08 -9.57 -17.26
C LYS A 75 -5.85 -10.60 -18.06
N HIS A 76 -6.86 -11.18 -17.43
CA HIS A 76 -7.73 -12.17 -18.04
C HIS A 76 -9.20 -11.74 -17.96
N LYS A 77 -9.94 -11.87 -19.05
CA LYS A 77 -11.36 -11.54 -19.11
C LYS A 77 -12.20 -12.75 -18.73
N ILE A 78 -13.16 -12.53 -17.83
CA ILE A 78 -14.07 -13.57 -17.35
C ILE A 78 -15.51 -13.23 -17.72
N ASP A 79 -16.35 -14.25 -17.92
CA ASP A 79 -17.75 -14.09 -18.36
C ASP A 79 -18.75 -14.05 -17.20
N ASN A 80 -18.32 -14.42 -15.98
CA ASN A 80 -19.18 -14.47 -14.80
C ASN A 80 -18.59 -13.71 -13.61
N THR A 81 -19.43 -13.29 -12.68
CA THR A 81 -19.05 -12.59 -11.46
C THR A 81 -18.34 -13.48 -10.45
N VAL A 82 -18.49 -14.80 -10.57
CA VAL A 82 -17.82 -15.80 -9.72
C VAL A 82 -16.90 -16.63 -10.60
N HIS A 83 -15.60 -16.55 -10.32
CA HIS A 83 -14.59 -17.39 -10.97
C HIS A 83 -14.24 -18.56 -10.06
N GLN A 84 -14.28 -19.77 -10.60
CA GLN A 84 -13.93 -20.99 -9.87
C GLN A 84 -12.75 -21.67 -10.55
N TYR A 85 -11.81 -22.14 -9.74
CA TYR A 85 -10.64 -22.87 -10.22
C TYR A 85 -10.28 -24.03 -9.30
N ASN A 86 -9.63 -25.04 -9.87
CA ASN A 86 -9.21 -26.21 -9.12
C ASN A 86 -7.68 -26.13 -8.88
N GLN A 87 -7.29 -26.44 -7.66
CA GLN A 87 -5.88 -26.57 -7.27
C GLN A 87 -5.58 -28.01 -6.94
N LEU A 88 -4.52 -28.56 -7.55
CA LEU A 88 -3.89 -29.78 -7.09
C LEU A 88 -2.91 -29.40 -5.97
N TYR A 89 -3.10 -29.94 -4.76
CA TYR A 89 -2.21 -29.64 -3.64
C TYR A 89 -1.39 -30.83 -3.16
N LYS A 90 -1.75 -32.06 -3.57
CA LYS A 90 -0.99 -33.28 -3.28
C LYS A 90 -1.10 -34.26 -4.43
N TYR A 91 0.03 -34.80 -4.89
CA TYR A 91 0.07 -35.79 -5.98
C TYR A 91 -0.30 -37.21 -5.54
N GLY A 92 -0.34 -37.46 -4.25
CA GLY A 92 -0.51 -38.76 -3.64
C GLY A 92 0.49 -38.97 -2.51
N GLU A 93 0.48 -40.14 -1.90
CA GLU A 93 1.45 -40.49 -0.87
C GLU A 93 2.60 -41.28 -1.45
N GLU A 94 3.83 -41.00 -1.05
CA GLU A 94 5.03 -41.71 -1.44
C GLU A 94 5.22 -42.99 -0.61
N VAL A 95 4.17 -43.81 -0.52
CA VAL A 95 4.16 -45.04 0.27
C VAL A 95 3.88 -46.24 -0.64
N GLY A 96 4.60 -47.32 -0.45
CA GLY A 96 4.36 -48.56 -1.20
C GLY A 96 4.79 -48.52 -2.68
N ILE A 97 5.77 -47.67 -3.03
CA ILE A 97 6.29 -47.52 -4.40
C ILE A 97 7.18 -48.72 -4.79
N PHE A 98 7.93 -49.27 -3.83
CA PHE A 98 8.79 -50.40 -4.04
C PHE A 98 8.06 -51.70 -3.68
N ASN A 99 7.86 -52.58 -4.66
CA ASN A 99 7.10 -53.84 -4.51
C ASN A 99 8.00 -55.02 -4.78
N ALA A 100 7.67 -56.17 -4.17
CA ALA A 100 8.30 -57.40 -4.50
C ALA A 100 7.87 -57.89 -5.90
N GLU A 101 8.63 -58.79 -6.50
CA GLU A 101 8.30 -59.40 -7.80
C GLU A 101 6.93 -60.11 -7.72
N GLY A 102 5.97 -59.62 -8.53
CA GLY A 102 4.59 -60.16 -8.55
C GLY A 102 3.60 -59.53 -7.57
N GLU A 103 4.03 -58.52 -6.79
CA GLU A 103 3.17 -57.75 -5.88
C GLU A 103 2.49 -56.59 -6.62
N THR A 104 1.25 -56.28 -6.24
CA THR A 104 0.51 -55.15 -6.81
C THR A 104 0.89 -53.85 -6.10
N PRO A 105 1.27 -52.77 -6.83
CA PRO A 105 1.52 -51.47 -6.22
C PRO A 105 0.33 -50.95 -5.42
N GLN A 106 0.60 -50.21 -4.36
CA GLN A 106 -0.43 -49.57 -3.57
C GLN A 106 -1.04 -48.41 -4.36
N GLU A 107 -2.38 -48.33 -4.38
CA GLU A 107 -3.09 -47.22 -5.00
C GLU A 107 -2.95 -45.94 -4.13
N THR A 108 -2.65 -44.84 -4.79
CA THR A 108 -2.56 -43.51 -4.14
C THR A 108 -3.35 -42.49 -4.95
N ASP A 109 -4.16 -41.68 -4.27
CA ASP A 109 -5.04 -40.69 -4.90
C ASP A 109 -4.44 -39.29 -4.85
N SER A 110 -4.52 -38.57 -5.96
CA SER A 110 -4.22 -37.15 -6.00
C SER A 110 -5.32 -36.33 -5.36
N GLN A 111 -4.94 -35.30 -4.61
CA GLN A 111 -5.90 -34.47 -3.87
C GLN A 111 -6.08 -33.12 -4.53
N TYR A 112 -7.35 -32.76 -4.78
CA TYR A 112 -7.74 -31.51 -5.44
C TYR A 112 -8.61 -30.67 -4.52
N ARG A 113 -8.52 -29.38 -4.65
CA ARG A 113 -9.37 -28.42 -3.97
C ARG A 113 -9.95 -27.43 -4.97
N ARG A 114 -11.24 -27.13 -4.84
CA ARG A 114 -11.90 -26.07 -5.60
C ARG A 114 -11.92 -24.78 -4.81
N LYS A 115 -11.51 -23.69 -5.43
CA LYS A 115 -11.63 -22.34 -4.89
C LYS A 115 -12.54 -21.50 -5.77
N SER A 116 -13.21 -20.52 -5.14
CA SER A 116 -14.03 -19.53 -5.81
C SER A 116 -13.63 -18.14 -5.39
N ILE A 117 -13.61 -17.23 -6.36
CA ILE A 117 -13.32 -15.81 -6.13
C ILE A 117 -14.45 -15.01 -6.77
N VAL A 118 -14.91 -13.99 -6.04
CA VAL A 118 -15.99 -13.10 -6.47
C VAL A 118 -15.41 -11.80 -7.00
N THR A 119 -15.84 -11.41 -8.20
CA THR A 119 -15.48 -10.12 -8.79
C THR A 119 -16.05 -8.97 -7.96
N LYS A 120 -15.26 -7.96 -7.69
CA LYS A 120 -15.66 -6.76 -6.97
C LYS A 120 -15.82 -5.57 -7.92
N PHE A 121 -16.70 -4.65 -7.54
CA PHE A 121 -17.10 -3.51 -8.36
C PHE A 121 -16.47 -2.25 -7.80
N MET A 122 -15.64 -1.60 -8.60
CA MET A 122 -14.92 -0.40 -8.22
C MET A 122 -15.29 0.74 -9.14
N GLY A 123 -15.39 1.94 -8.61
CA GLY A 123 -15.68 3.10 -9.42
C GLY A 123 -15.39 4.42 -8.73
N VAL A 124 -15.05 5.40 -9.55
CA VAL A 124 -14.87 6.80 -9.13
C VAL A 124 -15.77 7.67 -9.97
N SER A 125 -16.53 8.55 -9.33
CA SER A 125 -17.39 9.51 -10.00
C SER A 125 -16.74 10.89 -10.10
N GLY A 126 -17.02 11.60 -11.18
CA GLY A 126 -16.68 12.99 -11.40
C GLY A 126 -17.89 13.81 -11.83
N GLN A 127 -17.82 15.12 -11.61
CA GLN A 127 -18.85 16.07 -12.04
C GLN A 127 -18.20 17.34 -12.53
N VAL A 128 -18.66 17.84 -13.67
CA VAL A 128 -18.26 19.13 -14.23
C VAL A 128 -19.51 19.98 -14.46
N THR A 129 -19.50 21.21 -13.99
CA THR A 129 -20.62 22.14 -14.19
C THR A 129 -20.66 22.67 -15.62
N HIS A 130 -21.85 22.96 -16.15
CA HIS A 130 -22.01 23.49 -17.48
C HIS A 130 -21.25 24.82 -17.71
N PRO A 131 -21.27 25.80 -16.79
CA PRO A 131 -20.43 27.00 -16.94
C PRO A 131 -18.93 26.70 -16.98
N GLY A 132 -18.47 25.68 -16.24
CA GLY A 132 -17.07 25.25 -16.27
C GLY A 132 -16.64 24.65 -17.62
N MET A 133 -17.56 23.96 -18.30
CA MET A 133 -17.29 23.44 -19.67
C MET A 133 -17.24 24.53 -20.74
N LEU A 134 -17.96 25.65 -20.54
CA LEU A 134 -17.98 26.78 -21.47
C LEU A 134 -16.81 27.74 -21.23
N ALA A 135 -16.20 27.73 -20.04
CA ALA A 135 -15.08 28.57 -19.71
C ALA A 135 -13.81 28.12 -20.48
N LYS A 136 -13.09 29.08 -21.06
CA LYS A 136 -11.78 28.82 -21.64
C LYS A 136 -10.77 28.57 -20.52
N LEU A 137 -10.21 27.38 -20.51
CA LEU A 137 -9.15 27.01 -19.59
C LEU A 137 -7.77 27.30 -20.17
N ALA A 138 -6.78 27.44 -19.29
CA ALA A 138 -5.39 27.49 -19.68
C ALA A 138 -5.01 26.25 -20.50
N GLY A 139 -4.31 26.44 -21.62
CA GLY A 139 -3.89 25.35 -22.50
C GLY A 139 -4.96 24.85 -23.48
N ASN A 140 -6.07 25.57 -23.66
CA ASN A 140 -7.14 25.21 -24.60
C ASN A 140 -7.68 23.78 -24.41
N MET A 141 -7.69 23.28 -23.16
CA MET A 141 -8.13 21.94 -22.78
C MET A 141 -9.65 21.90 -22.54
N ASP A 142 -10.29 20.80 -22.93
CA ASP A 142 -11.63 20.48 -22.47
C ASP A 142 -11.60 20.04 -21.00
N MET A 143 -12.27 20.81 -20.11
CA MET A 143 -12.34 20.54 -18.68
C MET A 143 -12.92 19.15 -18.39
N TYR A 144 -13.92 18.73 -19.17
CA TYR A 144 -14.54 17.43 -18.99
C TYR A 144 -13.56 16.28 -19.31
N GLN A 145 -12.84 16.38 -20.43
CA GLN A 145 -11.86 15.37 -20.83
C GLN A 145 -10.73 15.27 -19.80
N LYS A 146 -10.24 16.43 -19.29
CA LYS A 146 -9.19 16.45 -18.28
C LYS A 146 -9.64 15.83 -16.95
N GLU A 147 -10.89 16.08 -16.54
CA GLU A 147 -11.44 15.48 -15.31
C GLU A 147 -11.60 13.96 -15.46
N VAL A 148 -12.00 13.47 -16.65
CA VAL A 148 -12.05 12.03 -16.96
C VAL A 148 -10.66 11.41 -16.82
N GLU A 149 -9.62 12.03 -17.39
CA GLU A 149 -8.24 11.57 -17.28
C GLU A 149 -7.79 11.51 -15.81
N ASN A 150 -8.00 12.59 -15.04
CA ASN A 150 -7.65 12.66 -13.64
C ASN A 150 -8.33 11.57 -12.80
N LYS A 151 -9.62 11.29 -13.04
CA LYS A 151 -10.35 10.22 -12.34
C LYS A 151 -9.89 8.83 -12.76
N THR A 152 -9.46 8.64 -14.00
CA THR A 152 -8.87 7.38 -14.46
C THR A 152 -7.55 7.10 -13.74
N ILE A 153 -6.68 8.09 -13.66
CA ILE A 153 -5.41 7.99 -12.93
C ILE A 153 -5.66 7.71 -11.45
N LEU A 154 -6.64 8.40 -10.84
CA LEU A 154 -7.02 8.18 -9.45
C LEU A 154 -7.50 6.75 -9.22
N LEU A 155 -8.40 6.22 -10.06
CA LEU A 155 -8.90 4.85 -9.95
C LEU A 155 -7.76 3.84 -10.07
N SER A 156 -6.89 3.99 -11.07
CA SER A 156 -5.73 3.11 -11.27
C SER A 156 -4.80 3.12 -10.07
N THR A 157 -4.54 4.31 -9.48
CA THR A 157 -3.71 4.44 -8.27
C THR A 157 -4.33 3.72 -7.06
N ILE A 158 -5.66 3.82 -6.90
CA ILE A 158 -6.38 3.15 -5.82
C ILE A 158 -6.31 1.63 -6.01
N ILE A 159 -6.53 1.16 -7.25
CA ILE A 159 -6.44 -0.27 -7.56
C ILE A 159 -5.05 -0.80 -7.23
N ASP A 160 -3.99 -0.15 -7.70
CA ASP A 160 -2.61 -0.57 -7.49
C ASP A 160 -2.25 -0.68 -5.99
N THR A 161 -2.62 0.33 -5.20
CA THR A 161 -2.43 0.29 -3.73
C THR A 161 -3.22 -0.87 -3.10
N ARG A 162 -4.48 -1.06 -3.51
CA ARG A 162 -5.35 -2.08 -2.94
C ARG A 162 -5.03 -3.50 -3.41
N LEU A 163 -4.40 -3.66 -4.58
CA LEU A 163 -3.88 -4.96 -5.02
C LEU A 163 -2.96 -5.60 -3.99
N VAL A 164 -2.26 -4.78 -3.20
CA VAL A 164 -1.30 -5.26 -2.21
C VAL A 164 -1.97 -5.51 -0.86
N ASP A 165 -2.72 -4.53 -0.32
CA ASP A 165 -3.12 -4.47 1.09
C ASP A 165 -4.62 -4.68 1.35
N ALA A 166 -5.47 -4.84 0.33
CA ALA A 166 -6.89 -5.00 0.53
C ALA A 166 -7.25 -6.30 1.26
N ASP A 167 -8.25 -6.24 2.12
CA ASP A 167 -8.78 -7.38 2.89
C ASP A 167 -10.30 -7.34 2.91
N SER A 168 -10.94 -8.35 2.30
CA SER A 168 -12.40 -8.48 2.26
C SER A 168 -13.02 -8.76 3.63
N SER A 169 -12.26 -9.32 4.56
CA SER A 169 -12.72 -9.52 5.93
C SER A 169 -12.81 -8.21 6.72
N CYS A 170 -12.06 -7.19 6.31
CA CYS A 170 -12.10 -5.84 6.84
C CYS A 170 -13.18 -4.98 6.19
N VAL A 171 -13.29 -5.06 4.87
CA VAL A 171 -14.31 -4.35 4.08
C VAL A 171 -14.86 -5.30 3.03
N GLU A 172 -16.07 -5.78 3.23
CA GLU A 172 -16.70 -6.82 2.41
C GLU A 172 -16.76 -6.47 0.91
N GLU A 173 -16.89 -5.19 0.58
CA GLU A 173 -16.95 -4.73 -0.80
C GLU A 173 -15.59 -4.70 -1.50
N GLN A 174 -14.48 -4.85 -0.77
CA GLN A 174 -13.13 -4.96 -1.34
C GLN A 174 -12.83 -6.39 -1.79
N PHE A 175 -11.93 -6.52 -2.75
CA PHE A 175 -11.30 -7.81 -3.06
C PHE A 175 -10.18 -8.10 -2.06
N ASP A 176 -9.72 -9.35 -2.03
CA ASP A 176 -8.52 -9.72 -1.26
C ASP A 176 -7.27 -9.37 -2.06
N GLY A 177 -6.43 -8.53 -1.49
CA GLY A 177 -5.13 -8.19 -2.05
C GLY A 177 -4.15 -9.37 -2.00
N VAL A 178 -3.02 -9.22 -2.69
CA VAL A 178 -2.02 -10.30 -2.80
C VAL A 178 -1.49 -10.74 -1.43
N PHE A 179 -1.29 -9.82 -0.49
CA PHE A 179 -0.82 -10.17 0.85
C PHE A 179 -1.85 -11.02 1.61
N ARG A 180 -3.12 -10.70 1.48
CA ARG A 180 -4.19 -11.47 2.11
C ARG A 180 -4.32 -12.85 1.47
N GLN A 181 -4.38 -12.93 0.14
CA GLN A 181 -4.47 -14.19 -0.58
C GLN A 181 -3.25 -15.09 -0.33
N HIS A 182 -2.05 -14.50 -0.28
CA HIS A 182 -0.82 -15.20 0.07
C HIS A 182 -0.89 -15.77 1.49
N MET A 183 -1.32 -14.98 2.46
CA MET A 183 -1.47 -15.43 3.85
C MET A 183 -2.49 -16.57 3.97
N LEU A 184 -3.65 -16.45 3.34
CA LEU A 184 -4.67 -17.50 3.36
C LEU A 184 -4.17 -18.75 2.64
N GLY A 185 -3.58 -18.60 1.46
CA GLY A 185 -3.08 -19.72 0.67
C GLY A 185 -1.97 -20.51 1.35
N ILE A 186 -1.04 -19.83 2.02
CA ILE A 186 0.01 -20.48 2.83
C ILE A 186 -0.60 -21.25 4.02
N ASN A 187 -1.59 -20.68 4.72
CA ASN A 187 -2.25 -21.36 5.84
C ASN A 187 -3.09 -22.58 5.41
N GLU A 188 -3.44 -22.65 4.13
CA GLU A 188 -4.22 -23.76 3.56
C GLU A 188 -3.35 -24.80 2.85
N MET A 189 -2.06 -24.62 2.79
CA MET A 189 -1.15 -25.61 2.22
C MET A 189 -1.22 -26.92 3.01
N ASP A 190 -0.89 -28.00 2.33
CA ASP A 190 -0.82 -29.36 2.90
C ASP A 190 -2.12 -29.83 3.56
N GLY A 191 -3.28 -29.33 3.08
CA GLY A 191 -4.58 -29.68 3.63
C GLY A 191 -4.98 -28.90 4.87
N GLY A 192 -4.22 -27.86 5.22
CA GLY A 192 -4.62 -26.91 6.26
C GLY A 192 -5.88 -26.13 5.90
N THR A 193 -6.52 -25.51 6.90
CA THR A 193 -7.64 -24.60 6.68
C THR A 193 -7.34 -23.23 7.28
N ALA A 194 -7.73 -22.17 6.56
CA ALA A 194 -7.72 -20.80 7.06
C ALA A 194 -9.08 -20.43 7.71
N GLU A 195 -10.14 -21.17 7.37
CA GLU A 195 -11.48 -20.93 7.90
C GLU A 195 -11.56 -21.19 9.40
N GLY A 196 -12.21 -20.29 10.13
CA GLY A 196 -12.37 -20.39 11.59
C GLY A 196 -11.16 -19.97 12.42
N LYS A 197 -10.01 -19.63 11.79
CA LYS A 197 -8.85 -19.11 12.50
C LYS A 197 -9.01 -17.61 12.80
N THR A 198 -8.50 -17.19 13.97
CA THR A 198 -8.38 -15.76 14.30
C THR A 198 -7.26 -15.11 13.49
N SER A 199 -7.30 -13.77 13.37
CA SER A 199 -6.22 -13.04 12.69
C SER A 199 -4.83 -13.33 13.27
N GLU A 200 -4.74 -13.53 14.59
CA GLU A 200 -3.48 -13.90 15.25
C GLU A 200 -2.99 -15.30 14.81
N GLN A 201 -3.89 -16.28 14.74
CA GLN A 201 -3.55 -17.64 14.30
C GLN A 201 -3.13 -17.69 12.83
N LEU A 202 -3.78 -16.89 11.99
CA LEU A 202 -3.40 -16.76 10.57
C LEU A 202 -2.01 -16.14 10.42
N LEU A 203 -1.72 -15.08 11.18
CA LEU A 203 -0.41 -14.44 11.18
C LEU A 203 0.68 -15.38 11.71
N ASP A 204 0.42 -16.11 12.78
CA ASP A 204 1.38 -17.08 13.31
C ASP A 204 1.72 -18.18 12.29
N GLY A 205 0.71 -18.75 11.64
CA GLY A 205 0.92 -19.75 10.58
C GLY A 205 1.69 -19.17 9.39
N TYR A 206 1.37 -17.96 9.00
CA TYR A 206 2.00 -17.26 7.88
C TYR A 206 3.48 -16.99 8.12
N PHE A 207 3.83 -16.39 9.26
CA PHE A 207 5.23 -16.03 9.58
C PHE A 207 6.11 -17.24 9.94
N ASN A 208 5.53 -18.40 10.18
CA ASN A 208 6.28 -19.65 10.38
C ASN A 208 6.53 -20.40 9.06
N SER A 209 5.98 -19.95 7.94
CA SER A 209 6.17 -20.57 6.63
C SER A 209 7.48 -20.13 5.97
N PRO A 210 8.18 -21.04 5.24
CA PRO A 210 9.33 -20.66 4.42
C PRO A 210 9.05 -19.60 3.36
N ALA A 211 7.77 -19.48 2.91
CA ALA A 211 7.38 -18.47 1.92
C ALA A 211 7.44 -17.01 2.45
N VAL A 212 7.74 -16.84 3.73
CA VAL A 212 7.89 -15.52 4.36
C VAL A 212 9.25 -15.42 5.03
N ILE A 213 10.08 -14.53 4.52
CA ILE A 213 11.42 -14.28 5.04
C ILE A 213 11.39 -12.97 5.83
N ASP A 214 11.77 -13.03 7.11
CA ASP A 214 11.81 -11.86 7.98
C ASP A 214 13.21 -11.23 7.95
N ALA A 215 13.30 -10.02 7.41
CA ALA A 215 14.54 -9.24 7.39
C ALA A 215 14.89 -8.60 8.73
N GLN A 216 14.00 -8.70 9.76
CA GLN A 216 14.23 -8.22 11.12
C GLN A 216 14.71 -6.75 11.21
N GLY A 217 14.19 -5.88 10.35
CA GLY A 217 14.57 -4.47 10.28
C GLY A 217 15.87 -4.19 9.54
N SER A 218 16.55 -5.20 8.99
CA SER A 218 17.74 -5.01 8.17
C SER A 218 17.38 -4.45 6.79
N VAL A 219 18.34 -3.78 6.17
CA VAL A 219 18.24 -3.34 4.77
C VAL A 219 18.24 -4.56 3.84
N LEU A 220 17.52 -4.46 2.73
CA LEU A 220 17.54 -5.51 1.70
C LEU A 220 18.99 -5.76 1.26
N ASN A 221 19.39 -7.02 1.19
CA ASN A 221 20.72 -7.44 0.77
C ASN A 221 20.67 -8.65 -0.18
N ASP A 222 21.78 -8.97 -0.83
CA ASP A 222 21.88 -10.07 -1.78
C ASP A 222 21.52 -11.42 -1.15
N ASN A 223 21.86 -11.63 0.12
CA ASN A 223 21.58 -12.89 0.80
C ASN A 223 20.08 -13.11 0.95
N LEU A 224 19.32 -12.08 1.36
CA LEU A 224 17.85 -12.17 1.46
C LEU A 224 17.21 -12.47 0.10
N ILE A 225 17.74 -11.88 -0.99
CA ILE A 225 17.24 -12.14 -2.33
C ILE A 225 17.56 -13.58 -2.76
N GLN A 226 18.77 -14.07 -2.47
CA GLN A 226 19.17 -15.45 -2.77
C GLN A 226 18.39 -16.46 -1.93
N ASP A 227 18.14 -16.18 -0.65
CA ASP A 227 17.32 -17.04 0.21
C ASP A 227 15.87 -17.09 -0.30
N ALA A 228 15.31 -15.96 -0.73
CA ALA A 228 13.98 -15.93 -1.35
C ALA A 228 13.93 -16.74 -2.64
N ALA A 229 14.94 -16.60 -3.50
CA ALA A 229 15.07 -17.37 -4.73
C ALA A 229 15.20 -18.88 -4.45
N ASN A 230 16.01 -19.25 -3.45
CA ASN A 230 16.19 -20.63 -3.03
C ASN A 230 14.87 -21.25 -2.53
N VAL A 231 14.09 -20.53 -1.75
CA VAL A 231 12.78 -21.00 -1.26
C VAL A 231 11.82 -21.23 -2.44
N VAL A 232 11.70 -20.27 -3.37
CA VAL A 232 10.81 -20.43 -4.54
C VAL A 232 11.17 -21.66 -5.35
N VAL A 233 12.47 -21.88 -5.63
CA VAL A 233 12.91 -22.94 -6.53
C VAL A 233 12.99 -24.30 -5.84
N ASN A 234 13.64 -24.37 -4.69
CA ASN A 234 13.93 -25.66 -4.05
C ASN A 234 12.80 -26.18 -3.14
N VAL A 235 12.04 -25.28 -2.51
CA VAL A 235 10.92 -25.70 -1.64
C VAL A 235 9.64 -25.85 -2.44
N TYR A 236 9.37 -24.92 -3.36
CA TYR A 236 8.09 -24.84 -4.06
C TYR A 236 8.14 -25.13 -5.55
N ASN A 237 9.29 -25.59 -6.07
CA ASN A 237 9.48 -25.93 -7.48
C ASN A 237 8.98 -24.84 -8.45
N GLY A 238 9.24 -23.58 -8.12
CA GLY A 238 8.85 -22.42 -8.91
C GLY A 238 10.00 -21.86 -9.73
N TYR A 239 9.70 -20.80 -10.47
CA TYR A 239 10.67 -19.97 -11.18
C TYR A 239 10.63 -18.56 -10.61
N ILE A 240 11.66 -17.76 -10.89
CA ILE A 240 11.77 -16.37 -10.50
C ILE A 240 12.19 -15.51 -11.68
N ASP A 241 11.62 -14.32 -11.82
CA ASP A 241 12.05 -13.35 -12.84
C ASP A 241 12.11 -11.93 -12.30
N ARG A 242 11.43 -11.64 -11.19
CA ARG A 242 11.35 -10.28 -10.66
C ARG A 242 11.23 -10.18 -9.16
N ILE A 243 11.67 -9.03 -8.66
CA ILE A 243 11.40 -8.55 -7.32
C ILE A 243 10.70 -7.19 -7.41
N ILE A 244 9.61 -7.01 -6.68
CA ILE A 244 8.88 -5.75 -6.61
C ILE A 244 8.84 -5.24 -5.18
N SER A 245 9.08 -3.95 -5.01
CA SER A 245 8.98 -3.25 -3.73
C SER A 245 8.89 -1.73 -3.93
N ASN A 246 8.75 -1.03 -2.83
CA ASN A 246 8.79 0.43 -2.82
C ASN A 246 10.19 0.96 -3.21
N PRO A 247 10.30 2.06 -3.98
CA PRO A 247 11.58 2.64 -4.40
C PRO A 247 12.55 2.95 -3.27
N ILE A 248 12.06 3.22 -2.05
CA ILE A 248 12.91 3.48 -0.88
C ILE A 248 13.75 2.26 -0.53
N VAL A 249 13.19 1.05 -0.63
CA VAL A 249 13.88 -0.21 -0.34
C VAL A 249 15.06 -0.40 -1.30
N PHE A 250 14.82 -0.22 -2.60
CA PHE A 250 15.87 -0.37 -3.60
C PHE A 250 16.89 0.77 -3.59
N ASN A 251 16.49 1.99 -3.22
CA ASN A 251 17.44 3.08 -3.01
C ASN A 251 18.43 2.75 -1.88
N ASN A 252 17.96 2.18 -0.78
CA ASN A 252 18.82 1.75 0.33
C ASN A 252 19.69 0.55 -0.06
N TYR A 253 19.15 -0.38 -0.85
CA TYR A 253 19.91 -1.50 -1.42
C TYR A 253 21.07 -1.01 -2.32
N VAL A 254 20.82 -0.06 -3.22
CA VAL A 254 21.86 0.52 -4.09
C VAL A 254 22.94 1.24 -3.29
N LYS A 255 22.58 1.95 -2.20
CA LYS A 255 23.56 2.62 -1.34
C LYS A 255 24.59 1.65 -0.73
N MET A 256 24.21 0.42 -0.42
CA MET A 256 25.14 -0.58 0.11
C MET A 256 26.28 -0.92 -0.85
N PHE A 257 26.04 -0.83 -2.17
CA PHE A 257 27.08 -1.13 -3.18
C PHE A 257 28.02 0.02 -3.44
N HIS A 258 27.67 1.25 -3.03
CA HIS A 258 28.47 2.43 -3.31
C HIS A 258 29.87 2.36 -2.69
N GLU A 259 30.01 1.70 -1.55
CA GLU A 259 31.28 1.61 -0.81
C GLU A 259 32.13 0.40 -1.21
N SER A 260 31.54 -0.72 -1.62
CA SER A 260 32.28 -1.99 -1.75
C SER A 260 32.45 -2.55 -3.15
N LYS A 261 31.57 -2.21 -4.11
CA LYS A 261 31.57 -2.83 -5.45
C LYS A 261 31.29 -1.82 -6.57
N ARG A 262 32.29 -1.06 -7.00
CA ARG A 262 32.22 -0.37 -8.29
C ARG A 262 32.34 -1.43 -9.40
N VAL A 263 31.23 -1.88 -9.95
CA VAL A 263 31.23 -2.61 -11.21
C VAL A 263 31.44 -1.60 -12.32
N ILE A 264 32.66 -1.52 -12.81
CA ILE A 264 32.94 -0.83 -14.07
C ILE A 264 32.34 -1.69 -15.16
N VAL A 265 31.13 -1.36 -15.60
CA VAL A 265 30.59 -1.95 -16.83
C VAL A 265 31.50 -1.56 -17.96
N GLY A 266 32.01 -2.56 -18.67
CA GLY A 266 33.11 -2.48 -19.61
C GLY A 266 33.04 -1.29 -20.55
N LEU A 267 34.20 -0.66 -20.73
CA LEU A 267 34.40 0.44 -21.66
C LEU A 267 33.96 0.05 -23.08
N ALA A 268 32.79 0.46 -23.47
CA ALA A 268 32.52 0.69 -24.88
C ALA A 268 33.26 1.96 -25.30
N ALA A 269 34.06 1.85 -26.32
CA ALA A 269 35.08 2.83 -26.76
C ALA A 269 34.55 4.18 -27.32
N SER A 270 33.48 4.70 -26.78
CA SER A 270 32.95 6.02 -27.17
C SER A 270 32.15 6.65 -26.02
N VAL A 271 32.81 7.04 -24.94
CA VAL A 271 32.14 7.82 -23.90
C VAL A 271 32.68 9.26 -23.94
N THR A 272 31.90 10.13 -24.52
CA THR A 272 32.08 11.57 -24.42
C THR A 272 31.43 12.06 -23.13
N GLY A 273 32.15 11.93 -22.01
CA GLY A 273 31.71 12.44 -20.70
C GLY A 273 31.70 11.36 -19.60
N ALA A 274 32.12 11.73 -18.40
CA ALA A 274 32.05 10.89 -17.22
C ALA A 274 30.62 10.94 -16.64
N THR A 275 29.90 9.83 -16.67
CA THR A 275 28.62 9.72 -15.98
C THR A 275 28.87 9.11 -14.59
N MET A 276 28.63 9.90 -13.54
CA MET A 276 28.65 9.40 -12.17
C MET A 276 27.22 8.98 -11.78
N GLY A 277 27.08 7.76 -11.34
CA GLY A 277 25.82 7.23 -10.84
C GLY A 277 25.86 5.71 -10.76
N GLN A 278 25.04 5.13 -9.88
CA GLN A 278 24.88 3.71 -9.75
C GLN A 278 23.39 3.38 -9.81
N SER A 279 23.03 2.49 -10.74
CA SER A 279 21.69 1.95 -10.84
C SER A 279 21.80 0.43 -10.96
N VAL A 280 21.00 -0.29 -10.19
CA VAL A 280 20.90 -1.75 -10.27
C VAL A 280 19.53 -2.06 -10.84
N ASN A 281 19.47 -2.57 -12.06
CA ASN A 281 18.23 -2.94 -12.73
C ASN A 281 17.91 -4.43 -12.53
N ASP A 282 18.94 -5.24 -12.35
CA ASP A 282 18.85 -6.69 -12.27
C ASP A 282 19.81 -7.23 -11.23
N VAL A 283 19.41 -8.34 -10.59
CA VAL A 283 20.27 -9.14 -9.72
C VAL A 283 20.37 -10.53 -10.31
N THR A 284 21.60 -11.03 -10.50
CA THR A 284 21.82 -12.41 -10.96
C THR A 284 22.02 -13.30 -9.75
N THR A 285 21.16 -14.28 -9.61
CA THR A 285 21.25 -15.33 -8.59
C THR A 285 21.66 -16.67 -9.23
N GLN A 286 21.95 -17.67 -8.39
CA GLN A 286 22.20 -19.04 -8.86
C GLN A 286 21.01 -19.62 -9.65
N PHE A 287 19.79 -19.13 -9.38
CA PHE A 287 18.54 -19.64 -9.95
C PHE A 287 18.02 -18.82 -11.13
N GLY A 288 18.74 -17.81 -11.56
CA GLY A 288 18.38 -16.97 -12.69
C GLY A 288 18.54 -15.47 -12.43
N LYS A 289 18.12 -14.70 -13.42
CA LYS A 289 18.16 -13.24 -13.40
C LYS A 289 16.85 -12.69 -12.84
N ILE A 290 16.94 -11.85 -11.84
CA ILE A 290 15.81 -11.19 -11.19
C ILE A 290 15.78 -9.71 -11.59
N ASN A 291 14.71 -9.26 -12.23
CA ASN A 291 14.51 -7.86 -12.58
C ASN A 291 13.96 -7.07 -11.37
N ILE A 292 14.55 -5.93 -11.09
CA ILE A 292 14.10 -5.03 -10.03
C ILE A 292 12.98 -4.14 -10.58
N LYS A 293 11.83 -4.16 -9.91
CA LYS A 293 10.66 -3.34 -10.24
C LYS A 293 10.33 -2.39 -9.10
N ASN A 294 10.37 -1.11 -9.40
CA ASN A 294 10.06 -0.05 -8.45
C ASN A 294 8.59 0.36 -8.57
N ASP A 295 7.82 0.12 -7.53
CA ASP A 295 6.46 0.61 -7.43
C ASP A 295 6.27 1.47 -6.18
N ARG A 296 5.92 2.73 -6.36
CA ARG A 296 5.79 3.68 -5.24
C ARG A 296 4.61 3.34 -4.33
N PHE A 297 3.56 2.79 -4.89
CA PHE A 297 2.32 2.51 -4.17
C PHE A 297 2.34 1.13 -3.50
N PHE A 298 3.37 0.35 -3.78
CA PHE A 298 3.57 -0.97 -3.19
C PHE A 298 3.89 -0.84 -1.69
N ASP A 299 3.09 -1.51 -0.83
CA ASP A 299 3.22 -1.55 0.64
C ASP A 299 3.48 -0.15 1.27
N GLU A 300 2.69 0.85 0.82
CA GLU A 300 2.80 2.22 1.32
C GLU A 300 2.16 2.36 2.70
N ARG A 301 2.93 2.10 3.76
CA ARG A 301 2.48 2.23 5.16
C ARG A 301 2.60 3.66 5.64
N LYS A 302 1.53 4.43 5.45
CA LYS A 302 1.49 5.84 5.87
C LYS A 302 1.38 5.96 7.39
N PRO A 303 2.30 6.68 8.05
CA PRO A 303 2.18 6.93 9.47
C PRO A 303 1.03 7.90 9.75
N ILE A 304 0.51 7.81 10.98
CA ILE A 304 -0.46 8.75 11.53
C ILE A 304 0.08 9.35 12.83
N THR A 305 -0.50 10.47 13.25
CA THR A 305 -0.25 11.08 14.56
C THR A 305 -1.46 10.93 15.47
N ALA A 306 -1.27 11.06 16.78
CA ALA A 306 -2.34 10.97 17.76
C ALA A 306 -3.45 12.03 17.56
N GLY A 307 -3.12 13.15 16.92
CA GLY A 307 -4.06 14.23 16.63
C GLY A 307 -4.78 14.12 15.29
N LYS A 308 -4.62 13.02 14.53
CA LYS A 308 -5.31 12.82 13.26
C LYS A 308 -6.83 12.81 13.46
N GLY A 309 -7.55 13.64 12.71
CA GLY A 309 -9.02 13.58 12.66
C GLY A 309 -9.54 12.39 11.86
N ALA A 310 -10.85 12.15 11.91
CA ALA A 310 -11.51 11.18 11.06
C ALA A 310 -11.30 11.54 9.58
N SER A 311 -11.08 10.50 8.73
CA SER A 311 -10.80 10.69 7.31
C SER A 311 -12.01 11.11 6.48
N SER A 312 -13.22 10.89 7.00
CA SER A 312 -14.50 11.18 6.35
C SER A 312 -15.59 11.40 7.39
N ALA A 313 -16.62 12.16 7.03
CA ALA A 313 -17.83 12.32 7.86
C ALA A 313 -18.63 11.02 8.02
N LYS A 314 -18.38 10.02 7.15
CA LYS A 314 -18.97 8.67 7.19
C LYS A 314 -18.04 7.62 7.81
N ALA A 315 -16.89 8.06 8.36
CA ALA A 315 -16.00 7.17 9.09
C ALA A 315 -16.68 6.71 10.40
N PRO A 316 -16.26 5.54 10.96
CA PRO A 316 -16.77 5.06 12.23
C PRO A 316 -16.47 6.01 13.39
N VAL A 317 -17.15 5.82 14.49
CA VAL A 317 -16.80 6.46 15.75
C VAL A 317 -15.48 5.89 16.28
N THR A 318 -14.69 6.75 16.95
CA THR A 318 -13.45 6.33 17.61
C THR A 318 -13.69 5.16 18.55
N PRO A 319 -12.84 4.10 18.49
CA PRO A 319 -12.93 2.97 19.42
C PRO A 319 -12.82 3.39 20.88
N VAL A 320 -13.26 2.53 21.78
CA VAL A 320 -13.16 2.75 23.24
C VAL A 320 -12.25 1.67 23.83
N VAL A 321 -11.42 2.03 24.81
CA VAL A 321 -10.58 1.07 25.54
C VAL A 321 -11.47 0.04 26.25
N GLY A 322 -11.23 -1.22 25.96
CA GLY A 322 -11.86 -2.36 26.65
C GLY A 322 -10.95 -2.90 27.75
N THR A 323 -9.80 -3.42 27.37
CA THR A 323 -8.80 -3.97 28.29
C THR A 323 -7.55 -3.10 28.27
N ALA A 324 -7.06 -2.70 29.44
CA ALA A 324 -5.85 -1.91 29.58
C ALA A 324 -4.64 -2.66 28.99
N ILE A 325 -3.70 -1.90 28.45
CA ILE A 325 -2.46 -2.44 27.87
C ILE A 325 -1.64 -3.18 28.93
N LYS A 326 -1.30 -4.42 28.65
CA LYS A 326 -0.44 -5.26 29.51
C LYS A 326 0.65 -5.93 28.69
N VAL A 327 1.70 -6.34 29.36
CA VAL A 327 2.80 -7.13 28.80
C VAL A 327 2.65 -8.55 29.30
N ASN A 328 2.68 -9.52 28.41
CA ASN A 328 2.64 -10.93 28.71
C ASN A 328 4.07 -11.47 28.68
N ALA A 329 4.54 -11.93 29.82
CA ALA A 329 5.86 -12.53 29.97
C ALA A 329 5.93 -13.93 29.34
N ALA A 330 7.10 -14.30 28.84
CA ALA A 330 7.40 -15.64 28.32
C ALA A 330 6.51 -16.11 27.15
N ASP A 331 6.21 -15.22 26.20
CA ASP A 331 5.60 -15.59 24.95
C ASP A 331 6.64 -16.18 23.98
N THR A 332 6.62 -17.50 23.79
CA THR A 332 7.58 -18.21 22.93
C THR A 332 7.47 -17.89 21.45
N LYS A 333 6.36 -17.25 21.06
CA LYS A 333 6.08 -16.87 19.66
C LYS A 333 6.41 -15.41 19.37
N THR A 334 6.95 -14.69 20.34
CA THR A 334 7.28 -13.26 20.16
C THR A 334 8.51 -13.08 19.29
N ASN A 335 8.51 -12.00 18.51
CA ASN A 335 9.62 -11.56 17.66
C ASN A 335 10.24 -10.24 18.18
N PHE A 336 10.00 -9.89 19.46
CA PHE A 336 10.62 -8.71 20.07
C PHE A 336 12.12 -8.89 20.37
N GLY A 337 12.70 -10.06 20.33
CA GLY A 337 14.10 -10.40 20.54
C GLY A 337 15.07 -9.22 20.47
N ASN A 338 15.60 -8.91 19.30
CA ASN A 338 16.51 -7.78 19.09
C ASN A 338 15.82 -6.40 19.12
N HIS A 339 14.49 -6.37 19.18
CA HIS A 339 13.68 -5.17 19.16
C HIS A 339 13.05 -4.83 20.52
N ALA A 340 13.60 -5.36 21.63
CA ALA A 340 13.17 -4.98 22.96
C ALA A 340 13.30 -3.46 23.17
N GLY A 341 12.28 -2.81 23.75
CA GLY A 341 12.24 -1.35 23.89
C GLY A 341 10.87 -0.84 24.31
N SER A 342 10.69 0.47 24.25
CA SER A 342 9.44 1.13 24.62
C SER A 342 8.65 1.52 23.38
N TYR A 343 7.33 1.27 23.38
CA TYR A 343 6.44 1.47 22.25
C TYR A 343 5.17 2.21 22.65
N GLY A 344 4.67 3.05 21.72
CA GLY A 344 3.35 3.67 21.79
C GLY A 344 2.38 2.97 20.85
N TYR A 345 1.09 2.93 21.21
CA TYR A 345 0.03 2.28 20.44
C TYR A 345 -1.16 3.21 20.22
N LEU A 346 -1.65 3.23 18.99
CA LEU A 346 -2.92 3.84 18.61
C LEU A 346 -3.81 2.78 17.92
N VAL A 347 -5.11 2.96 18.02
CA VAL A 347 -6.09 2.13 17.31
C VAL A 347 -7.09 3.03 16.60
N THR A 348 -7.38 2.76 15.34
CA THR A 348 -8.45 3.38 14.59
C THR A 348 -9.51 2.35 14.22
N ALA A 349 -10.75 2.77 14.11
CA ALA A 349 -11.81 1.97 13.50
C ALA A 349 -11.91 2.32 12.02
N LYS A 350 -12.14 1.33 11.17
CA LYS A 350 -12.20 1.45 9.71
C LYS A 350 -13.50 0.88 9.17
N ASN A 351 -14.04 1.50 8.14
CA ASN A 351 -15.10 0.98 7.29
C ASN A 351 -14.82 1.33 5.82
N ARG A 352 -15.76 1.03 4.92
CA ARG A 352 -15.61 1.34 3.48
C ARG A 352 -15.46 2.84 3.16
N TYR A 353 -15.86 3.73 4.05
CA TYR A 353 -15.80 5.18 3.84
C TYR A 353 -14.56 5.84 4.43
N GLY A 354 -13.83 5.13 5.29
CA GLY A 354 -12.59 5.64 5.87
C GLY A 354 -12.31 5.19 7.29
N GLU A 355 -11.40 5.88 7.92
CA GLU A 355 -10.91 5.62 9.28
C GLU A 355 -11.37 6.70 10.25
N SER A 356 -11.65 6.29 11.49
CA SER A 356 -11.95 7.17 12.61
C SER A 356 -10.74 7.99 13.07
N ALA A 357 -10.98 8.93 13.97
CA ALA A 357 -9.91 9.47 14.78
C ALA A 357 -9.26 8.35 15.64
N PRO A 358 -7.95 8.43 15.94
CA PRO A 358 -7.26 7.39 16.69
C PRO A 358 -7.61 7.40 18.17
N LEU A 359 -7.73 6.21 18.73
CA LEU A 359 -7.74 5.97 20.18
C LEU A 359 -6.29 5.80 20.65
N ASN A 360 -5.85 6.61 21.61
CA ASN A 360 -4.53 6.46 22.22
C ASN A 360 -4.57 5.44 23.36
N ILE A 361 -4.03 4.25 23.12
CA ILE A 361 -3.93 3.16 24.11
C ILE A 361 -2.82 3.46 25.15
N THR A 362 -1.77 4.14 24.74
CA THR A 362 -0.61 4.49 25.57
C THR A 362 -0.62 5.93 26.05
N SER A 363 -1.80 6.49 26.35
CA SER A 363 -1.96 7.86 26.84
C SER A 363 -1.21 8.13 28.15
N ALA A 364 -0.98 7.09 28.97
CA ALA A 364 -0.22 7.16 30.22
C ALA A 364 1.32 7.06 30.01
N GLY A 365 1.79 6.87 28.79
CA GLY A 365 3.22 6.72 28.44
C GLY A 365 3.51 5.48 27.61
N ALA A 366 4.71 5.44 27.02
CA ALA A 366 5.16 4.30 26.23
C ALA A 366 5.25 3.03 27.08
N LYS A 367 4.90 1.89 26.48
CA LYS A 367 4.97 0.59 27.16
C LYS A 367 6.30 -0.07 26.87
N ALA A 368 7.07 -0.36 27.92
CA ALA A 368 8.32 -1.12 27.82
C ALA A 368 8.02 -2.60 27.59
N VAL A 369 8.75 -3.23 26.69
CA VAL A 369 8.60 -4.63 26.26
C VAL A 369 9.99 -5.27 26.21
N ALA A 370 10.17 -6.40 26.88
CA ALA A 370 11.41 -7.17 26.85
C ALA A 370 11.43 -8.19 25.68
N ALA A 371 12.58 -8.80 25.46
CA ALA A 371 12.82 -9.69 24.32
C ALA A 371 11.88 -10.91 24.23
N SER A 372 11.44 -11.45 25.37
CA SER A 372 10.56 -12.63 25.46
C SER A 372 9.11 -12.29 25.74
N GLU A 373 8.72 -11.04 25.60
CA GLU A 373 7.40 -10.55 25.96
C GLU A 373 6.56 -10.24 24.72
N SER A 374 5.25 -10.18 24.88
CA SER A 374 4.29 -9.66 23.90
C SER A 374 3.37 -8.62 24.54
N VAL A 375 2.79 -7.75 23.72
CA VAL A 375 1.88 -6.70 24.19
C VAL A 375 0.45 -7.09 23.88
N GLU A 376 -0.43 -6.98 24.87
CA GLU A 376 -1.85 -7.24 24.72
C GLU A 376 -2.68 -6.06 25.21
N PHE A 377 -3.70 -5.73 24.49
CA PHE A 377 -4.71 -4.74 24.87
C PHE A 377 -6.04 -5.03 24.17
N GLY A 378 -7.12 -4.57 24.77
CA GLY A 378 -8.47 -4.75 24.22
C GLY A 378 -9.15 -3.42 23.94
N PHE A 379 -10.02 -3.43 22.96
CA PHE A 379 -10.85 -2.29 22.60
C PHE A 379 -12.18 -2.74 22.00
N THR A 380 -13.17 -1.87 22.01
CA THR A 380 -14.47 -2.11 21.41
C THR A 380 -14.82 -1.01 20.42
N ALA A 381 -15.72 -1.30 19.49
CA ALA A 381 -16.23 -0.30 18.59
C ALA A 381 -16.91 0.84 19.34
N GLY A 382 -16.70 2.08 18.91
CA GLY A 382 -17.42 3.23 19.44
C GLY A 382 -18.91 3.13 19.13
N VAL A 383 -19.74 3.54 20.09
CA VAL A 383 -21.21 3.52 19.97
C VAL A 383 -21.78 4.85 19.50
N GLY A 384 -22.96 4.82 18.90
CA GLY A 384 -23.73 6.02 18.52
C GLY A 384 -23.47 6.59 17.13
N GLY A 385 -22.64 5.94 16.32
CA GLY A 385 -22.41 6.35 14.92
C GLY A 385 -23.38 5.68 13.95
N ALA A 386 -23.77 6.41 12.89
CA ALA A 386 -24.61 5.88 11.80
C ALA A 386 -23.84 4.87 10.91
N PHE A 387 -22.52 4.86 10.99
CA PHE A 387 -21.64 4.03 10.16
C PHE A 387 -20.77 3.13 11.06
N PRO A 388 -21.12 1.86 11.20
CA PRO A 388 -20.41 0.95 12.11
C PRO A 388 -18.97 0.66 11.64
N ALA A 389 -18.12 0.29 12.60
CA ALA A 389 -16.79 -0.21 12.33
C ALA A 389 -16.85 -1.65 11.85
N THR A 390 -16.13 -1.97 10.79
CA THR A 390 -15.99 -3.34 10.27
C THR A 390 -14.62 -3.93 10.60
N CYS A 391 -13.63 -3.07 10.78
CA CYS A 391 -12.25 -3.42 11.03
C CYS A 391 -11.58 -2.43 11.97
N PHE A 392 -10.50 -2.86 12.60
CA PHE A 392 -9.63 -2.00 13.40
C PHE A 392 -8.21 -2.07 12.87
N VAL A 393 -7.56 -0.92 12.79
CA VAL A 393 -6.15 -0.82 12.40
C VAL A 393 -5.33 -0.47 13.62
N VAL A 394 -4.34 -1.29 13.90
CA VAL A 394 -3.41 -1.09 15.01
C VAL A 394 -2.15 -0.42 14.51
N TYR A 395 -1.77 0.65 15.17
CA TYR A 395 -0.59 1.45 14.87
C TYR A 395 0.39 1.40 16.02
N ARG A 396 1.67 1.38 15.71
CA ARG A 396 2.75 1.37 16.69
C ARG A 396 3.86 2.35 16.31
N THR A 397 4.52 2.92 17.30
CA THR A 397 5.72 3.75 17.10
C THR A 397 6.94 2.92 16.73
N LYS A 398 7.96 3.56 16.19
CA LYS A 398 9.31 2.98 16.17
C LYS A 398 9.82 2.74 17.61
N LYS A 399 10.83 1.90 17.73
CA LYS A 399 11.48 1.57 19.01
C LYS A 399 11.95 2.83 19.74
N ASN A 400 11.63 2.93 21.01
CA ASN A 400 12.06 4.02 21.91
C ASN A 400 11.66 5.43 21.45
N ALA A 401 10.59 5.56 20.68
CA ALA A 401 10.08 6.87 20.27
C ALA A 401 9.58 7.66 21.48
N VAL A 402 9.91 8.95 21.52
CA VAL A 402 9.38 9.87 22.53
C VAL A 402 7.95 10.23 22.16
N LEU A 403 7.00 9.93 23.03
CA LEU A 403 5.58 10.18 22.76
C LEU A 403 5.24 11.66 22.92
N ASN A 404 4.86 12.28 21.82
CA ASN A 404 4.37 13.66 21.74
C ASN A 404 3.27 13.79 20.67
N ALA A 405 2.73 14.98 20.48
CA ALA A 405 1.65 15.21 19.51
C ALA A 405 2.05 14.93 18.05
N ASN A 406 3.35 15.04 17.72
CA ASN A 406 3.88 14.85 16.37
C ASN A 406 4.51 13.48 16.16
N THR A 407 4.45 12.59 17.16
CA THR A 407 5.01 11.24 17.05
C THR A 407 4.28 10.46 15.96
N GLU A 408 5.05 9.83 15.09
CA GLU A 408 4.54 9.00 14.01
C GLU A 408 4.28 7.56 14.49
N TYR A 409 3.08 7.09 14.18
CA TYR A 409 2.66 5.71 14.43
C TYR A 409 2.40 5.03 13.09
N PHE A 410 3.00 3.87 12.88
CA PHE A 410 2.91 3.11 11.64
C PHE A 410 1.90 1.97 11.78
N PRO A 411 1.11 1.66 10.75
CA PRO A 411 0.20 0.54 10.77
C PRO A 411 1.00 -0.78 10.83
N ILE A 412 0.62 -1.65 11.75
CA ILE A 412 1.28 -2.95 11.92
C ILE A 412 0.39 -4.10 11.46
N PHE A 413 -0.90 -4.07 11.76
CA PHE A 413 -1.87 -5.05 11.26
C PHE A 413 -3.30 -4.51 11.33
N GLU A 414 -4.18 -5.11 10.52
CA GLU A 414 -5.62 -4.88 10.53
C GLU A 414 -6.32 -6.11 11.15
N VAL A 415 -7.34 -5.88 11.97
CA VAL A 415 -8.11 -6.94 12.61
C VAL A 415 -9.59 -6.72 12.33
N PRO A 416 -10.26 -7.64 11.60
CA PRO A 416 -11.70 -7.61 11.45
C PRO A 416 -12.40 -7.70 12.80
N ALA A 417 -13.47 -6.96 12.98
CA ALA A 417 -14.23 -6.93 14.24
C ALA A 417 -14.72 -8.34 14.67
N SER A 418 -14.95 -9.23 13.70
CA SER A 418 -15.39 -10.61 13.92
C SER A 418 -14.26 -11.59 14.29
N GLN A 419 -12.99 -11.18 14.14
CA GLN A 419 -11.83 -12.08 14.30
C GLN A 419 -10.91 -11.66 15.46
N MET A 420 -11.42 -10.87 16.39
CA MET A 420 -10.67 -10.49 17.58
C MET A 420 -10.49 -11.69 18.51
N ALA A 421 -9.27 -11.84 19.04
CA ALA A 421 -8.90 -12.96 19.89
C ALA A 421 -9.45 -12.79 21.32
N THR A 422 -9.49 -13.89 22.06
CA THR A 422 -9.63 -13.88 23.53
C THR A 422 -8.29 -13.51 24.15
N GLY A 423 -8.30 -12.82 25.30
CA GLY A 423 -7.08 -12.44 26.01
C GLY A 423 -6.23 -13.65 26.41
N TYR A 424 -4.94 -13.41 26.64
CA TYR A 424 -3.95 -14.43 26.95
C TYR A 424 -4.33 -15.27 28.17
N ASP A 425 -4.92 -14.62 29.16
CA ASP A 425 -5.44 -15.27 30.39
C ASP A 425 -6.85 -15.85 30.24
N GLY A 426 -7.43 -15.79 29.04
CA GLY A 426 -8.79 -16.26 28.76
C GLY A 426 -9.91 -15.41 29.36
N ALA A 427 -9.57 -14.35 30.09
CA ALA A 427 -10.55 -13.56 30.85
C ALA A 427 -11.16 -12.40 30.06
N ALA A 428 -10.44 -11.84 29.08
CA ALA A 428 -10.88 -10.67 28.33
C ALA A 428 -11.24 -11.06 26.88
N ALA A 429 -12.41 -10.62 26.42
CA ALA A 429 -12.78 -10.72 25.01
C ALA A 429 -12.30 -9.48 24.23
N ASN A 430 -12.26 -9.60 22.91
CA ASN A 430 -11.87 -8.51 22.00
C ASN A 430 -10.48 -7.93 22.27
N CYS A 431 -9.52 -8.81 22.52
CA CYS A 431 -8.12 -8.47 22.68
C CYS A 431 -7.34 -8.62 21.39
N VAL A 432 -6.29 -7.84 21.27
CA VAL A 432 -5.30 -7.90 20.21
C VAL A 432 -3.94 -8.09 20.85
N ARG A 433 -3.13 -8.96 20.25
CA ARG A 433 -1.78 -9.25 20.72
C ARG A 433 -0.75 -8.87 19.67
N ASP A 434 0.18 -8.01 20.05
CA ASP A 434 1.35 -7.68 19.26
C ASP A 434 2.53 -8.53 19.68
N ARG A 435 3.03 -9.33 18.75
CA ARG A 435 4.23 -10.17 18.86
C ARG A 435 5.39 -9.66 18.02
N ASN A 436 5.35 -8.41 17.59
CA ASN A 436 6.34 -7.82 16.68
C ASN A 436 6.54 -8.59 15.37
N ARG A 437 5.48 -9.17 14.82
CA ARG A 437 5.53 -9.84 13.51
C ARG A 437 5.78 -8.85 12.38
N ILE A 438 5.29 -7.64 12.54
CA ILE A 438 5.52 -6.52 11.64
C ILE A 438 6.18 -5.39 12.43
N ILE A 439 7.36 -4.98 11.99
CA ILE A 439 8.13 -3.91 12.63
C ILE A 439 7.64 -2.55 12.10
N ALA A 440 7.39 -1.61 13.00
CA ALA A 440 6.92 -0.27 12.64
C ALA A 440 7.94 0.48 11.78
N GLY A 441 7.48 1.05 10.66
CA GLY A 441 8.33 1.81 9.73
C GLY A 441 9.10 0.97 8.72
N THR A 442 8.92 -0.37 8.70
CA THR A 442 9.51 -1.25 7.71
C THR A 442 8.58 -1.46 6.51
N ARG A 443 9.11 -2.03 5.44
CA ARG A 443 8.40 -2.34 4.19
C ARG A 443 8.58 -3.81 3.82
N SER A 444 7.89 -4.24 2.77
CA SER A 444 8.06 -5.59 2.23
C SER A 444 8.43 -5.59 0.75
N ALA A 445 8.94 -6.73 0.28
CA ALA A 445 9.18 -7.01 -1.13
C ALA A 445 8.56 -8.37 -1.48
N LEU A 446 8.14 -8.52 -2.74
CA LEU A 446 7.71 -9.80 -3.30
C LEU A 446 8.72 -10.27 -4.34
N VAL A 447 9.11 -11.55 -4.23
CA VAL A 447 9.94 -12.25 -5.21
C VAL A 447 9.08 -13.33 -5.86
N TYR A 448 8.89 -13.27 -7.17
CA TYR A 448 8.01 -14.18 -7.88
C TYR A 448 8.31 -14.22 -9.39
N TYR A 449 7.67 -15.15 -10.07
CA TYR A 449 7.62 -15.21 -11.54
C TYR A 449 6.28 -14.62 -12.01
N ASN A 450 6.33 -13.68 -12.98
CA ASN A 450 5.12 -13.04 -13.48
C ASN A 450 4.49 -13.88 -14.60
N ASP A 451 3.64 -14.80 -14.20
CA ASP A 451 2.91 -15.68 -15.08
C ASP A 451 1.42 -15.71 -14.70
N SER A 452 0.57 -15.78 -15.70
CA SER A 452 -0.88 -15.94 -15.54
C SER A 452 -1.29 -17.18 -14.76
N GLN A 453 -0.45 -18.20 -14.68
CA GLN A 453 -0.68 -19.40 -13.86
C GLN A 453 -0.37 -19.18 -12.37
N ILE A 454 0.33 -18.11 -12.02
CA ILE A 454 0.69 -17.81 -10.65
C ILE A 454 -0.20 -16.70 -10.11
N ASN A 455 -0.22 -15.56 -10.79
CA ASN A 455 -1.02 -14.42 -10.42
C ASN A 455 -1.57 -13.71 -11.65
N GLU A 456 -2.84 -13.34 -11.62
CA GLU A 456 -3.45 -12.54 -12.66
C GLU A 456 -4.56 -11.63 -12.10
N TYR A 457 -4.92 -10.63 -12.88
CA TYR A 457 -6.05 -9.76 -12.61
C TYR A 457 -7.22 -10.14 -13.50
N LEU A 458 -8.26 -10.71 -12.89
CA LEU A 458 -9.49 -11.07 -13.56
C LEU A 458 -10.34 -9.83 -13.78
N GLN A 459 -10.74 -9.58 -15.04
CA GLN A 459 -11.61 -8.47 -15.40
C GLN A 459 -12.93 -9.01 -15.98
N PHE A 460 -14.06 -8.56 -15.42
CA PHE A 460 -15.35 -8.84 -15.99
C PHE A 460 -15.60 -7.99 -17.24
N THR A 461 -15.19 -6.70 -17.18
CA THR A 461 -15.17 -5.78 -18.32
C THR A 461 -13.92 -4.92 -18.24
N ASP A 462 -13.49 -4.41 -19.41
CA ASP A 462 -12.45 -3.39 -19.42
C ASP A 462 -12.91 -2.14 -18.66
N THR A 463 -11.94 -1.35 -18.19
CA THR A 463 -12.27 -0.08 -17.53
C THR A 463 -13.12 0.78 -18.44
N MET A 464 -14.30 1.11 -18.00
CA MET A 464 -15.29 1.85 -18.82
C MET A 464 -15.74 3.14 -18.17
N LYS A 465 -16.09 4.11 -19.00
CA LYS A 465 -16.73 5.35 -18.59
C LYS A 465 -18.24 5.22 -18.81
N MET A 466 -19.02 5.58 -17.79
CA MET A 466 -20.46 5.66 -17.85
C MET A 466 -20.89 7.09 -17.57
N ASP A 467 -21.64 7.70 -18.48
CA ASP A 467 -22.25 9.02 -18.29
C ASP A 467 -23.62 8.87 -17.62
N PHE A 468 -23.88 9.68 -16.59
CA PHE A 468 -25.17 9.70 -15.93
C PHE A 468 -26.15 10.63 -16.65
N ALA A 469 -27.45 10.40 -16.44
CA ALA A 469 -28.50 11.28 -16.94
C ALA A 469 -28.33 12.72 -16.38
N VAL A 470 -28.58 13.71 -17.20
CA VAL A 470 -28.47 15.13 -16.82
C VAL A 470 -29.71 15.51 -16.00
N THR A 471 -29.54 15.65 -14.69
CA THR A 471 -30.57 16.08 -13.75
C THR A 471 -30.36 17.49 -13.23
N SER A 472 -29.21 18.10 -13.51
CA SER A 472 -28.81 19.45 -13.11
C SER A 472 -27.91 20.04 -14.19
N PRO A 473 -27.66 21.36 -14.25
CA PRO A 473 -26.73 21.96 -15.20
C PRO A 473 -25.28 21.56 -14.93
N SER A 474 -25.04 20.25 -14.91
CA SER A 474 -23.73 19.62 -14.72
C SER A 474 -23.71 18.27 -15.41
N LYS A 475 -22.56 17.90 -15.98
CA LYS A 475 -22.32 16.58 -16.55
C LYS A 475 -21.63 15.71 -15.52
N ARG A 476 -22.31 14.62 -15.13
CA ARG A 476 -21.77 13.61 -14.19
C ARG A 476 -21.36 12.38 -14.96
N PHE A 477 -20.29 11.75 -14.53
CA PHE A 477 -19.82 10.48 -15.08
C PHE A 477 -19.21 9.62 -13.97
N ALA A 478 -19.11 8.33 -14.22
CA ALA A 478 -18.34 7.39 -13.41
C ALA A 478 -17.36 6.63 -14.29
N ILE A 479 -16.19 6.35 -13.73
CA ILE A 479 -15.22 5.42 -14.31
C ILE A 479 -15.29 4.18 -13.46
N LEU A 480 -15.58 3.04 -14.11
CA LEU A 480 -15.88 1.77 -13.47
C LEU A 480 -14.84 0.73 -13.90
N ASN A 481 -14.40 -0.07 -12.94
CA ASN A 481 -13.60 -1.26 -13.17
C ASN A 481 -14.19 -2.41 -12.34
N TYR A 482 -14.47 -3.52 -13.01
CA TYR A 482 -15.04 -4.71 -12.40
C TYR A 482 -13.99 -5.82 -12.49
N GLY A 483 -13.35 -6.11 -11.39
CA GLY A 483 -12.26 -7.07 -11.38
C GLY A 483 -11.84 -7.49 -9.99
N THR A 484 -10.94 -8.47 -9.95
CA THR A 484 -10.34 -9.00 -8.73
C THR A 484 -8.98 -9.62 -9.05
N PRO A 485 -7.95 -9.43 -8.24
CA PRO A 485 -6.71 -10.18 -8.39
C PRO A 485 -6.92 -11.62 -7.93
N VAL A 486 -6.22 -12.54 -8.56
CA VAL A 486 -6.21 -13.96 -8.19
C VAL A 486 -4.78 -14.44 -8.07
N LEU A 487 -4.51 -15.11 -6.96
CA LEU A 487 -3.27 -15.81 -6.70
C LEU A 487 -3.52 -17.32 -6.73
N TYR A 488 -3.21 -17.95 -7.86
CA TYR A 488 -3.45 -19.38 -8.03
C TYR A 488 -2.47 -20.25 -7.25
N GLN A 489 -1.23 -19.83 -7.19
CA GLN A 489 -0.14 -20.58 -6.57
C GLN A 489 0.60 -19.72 -5.53
N PRO A 490 0.01 -19.54 -4.34
CA PRO A 490 0.58 -18.66 -3.30
C PRO A 490 1.99 -19.10 -2.86
N ALA A 491 2.27 -20.39 -2.84
CA ALA A 491 3.57 -20.92 -2.46
C ALA A 491 4.74 -20.50 -3.37
N LYS A 492 4.45 -20.19 -4.64
CA LYS A 492 5.49 -19.76 -5.60
C LYS A 492 5.81 -18.27 -5.54
N ILE A 493 5.23 -17.56 -4.57
CA ILE A 493 5.58 -16.19 -4.24
C ILE A 493 6.25 -16.18 -2.88
N VAL A 494 7.39 -15.55 -2.76
CA VAL A 494 8.04 -15.32 -1.47
C VAL A 494 7.94 -13.85 -1.11
N ARG A 495 7.49 -13.60 0.10
CA ARG A 495 7.43 -12.26 0.67
C ARG A 495 8.57 -12.05 1.65
N ILE A 496 9.42 -11.07 1.38
CA ILE A 496 10.41 -10.57 2.34
C ILE A 496 9.71 -9.47 3.13
N VAL A 497 9.61 -9.64 4.44
CA VAL A 497 8.96 -8.69 5.36
C VAL A 497 9.98 -7.98 6.22
N ASN A 498 9.55 -6.90 6.86
CA ASN A 498 10.36 -6.14 7.82
C ASN A 498 11.68 -5.61 7.24
N ILE A 499 11.69 -5.22 5.98
CA ILE A 499 12.84 -4.56 5.37
C ILE A 499 12.92 -3.14 5.94
N GLY A 500 14.00 -2.85 6.67
CA GLY A 500 14.22 -1.57 7.32
C GLY A 500 14.91 -0.56 6.42
N GLU A 501 15.02 0.65 6.95
CA GLU A 501 15.88 1.70 6.43
C GLU A 501 17.19 1.71 7.24
N GLU A 502 18.24 2.28 6.68
CA GLU A 502 19.51 2.42 7.39
C GLU A 502 19.31 3.21 8.69
N GLY A 503 19.64 2.58 9.85
CA GLY A 503 19.49 3.19 11.17
C GLY A 503 18.18 2.89 11.93
N LEU A 504 17.39 1.89 11.51
CA LEU A 504 16.23 1.39 12.28
C LEU A 504 16.64 0.39 13.36
#